data_b9046e84abb6d2bf50f749c9ee6ccfff
#
_entry.id   b9046e84abb6d2bf50f749c9ee6ccfff
#
_cell.length_a   1.000
_cell.length_b   1.000
_cell.length_c   1.000
_cell.angle_alpha   90.00
_cell.angle_beta   90.00
_cell.angle_gamma   90.00
#
_symmetry.space_group_name_H-M   'P 1'
#
loop_
_entity.id
_entity.type
_entity.pdbx_description
1 polymer ?
#
loop_
_entity_poly.entity_id
_entity_poly.type
_entity_poly.pdbx_seq_one_letter_code
_entity_poly.pdbx_strand_id
1 'polypeptide(L)'
;MKQFFFIICIASLVAAGLSCSGSAANTEATNTATVEVPATFADANAALAEGTRLLDENDTEGAIAAFKQAVAMNPDLAEAHYKLGVAYALQEMQMEQTGEAIPLETTGEGKKKSSKLRSELAFEKAVEAYEKWLKANPKDDVAHFYLGRTYSKLLKDEEAEKQFEEAVELKPEDTEYQTELGAVLIKLAKYREAIPSLKKAIELDASNDRAIALLEDAEAGRQRVDYVSKDANANKAASNKAANSNSNSNTSSSNSNSSSPPVNTKLPPPPKPVTTPTKPVTPPGAQKEVPRNRLANPPVKRPK
;
A
#
# COMPACT_ATOMS: atom_id res chain seq x y z
N MET A 1 -60.73 -7.98 -8.84
CA MET A 1 -61.35 -9.10 -9.60
C MET A 1 -60.26 -10.09 -9.96
N LYS A 2 -60.50 -11.32 -9.44
CA LYS A 2 -60.06 -12.65 -9.94
C LYS A 2 -58.55 -12.90 -9.91
N GLN A 3 -57.95 -13.62 -8.90
CA GLN A 3 -58.06 -15.08 -8.60
C GLN A 3 -57.72 -15.98 -9.80
N PHE A 4 -56.72 -16.87 -9.63
CA PHE A 4 -56.80 -18.31 -9.36
C PHE A 4 -55.37 -18.86 -9.55
N PHE A 5 -54.66 -19.48 -8.51
CA PHE A 5 -54.81 -20.87 -8.04
C PHE A 5 -54.38 -21.95 -9.06
N PHE A 6 -53.47 -22.78 -8.64
CA PHE A 6 -53.44 -24.27 -8.51
C PHE A 6 -51.97 -24.72 -8.71
N ILE A 7 -51.21 -25.21 -7.74
CA ILE A 7 -51.30 -26.45 -6.88
C ILE A 7 -51.15 -27.76 -7.72
N ILE A 8 -50.30 -28.63 -7.12
CA ILE A 8 -50.26 -30.11 -7.13
C ILE A 8 -49.30 -30.72 -8.16
N CYS A 9 -48.24 -31.34 -7.77
CA CYS A 9 -47.93 -32.53 -6.94
C CYS A 9 -47.69 -33.81 -7.76
N ILE A 10 -46.82 -34.63 -7.21
CA ILE A 10 -46.71 -36.11 -7.27
C ILE A 10 -45.66 -36.64 -8.29
N ALA A 11 -44.50 -36.97 -7.78
CA ALA A 11 -43.97 -38.30 -7.36
C ALA A 11 -44.22 -39.50 -8.32
N SER A 12 -43.13 -40.13 -8.69
CA SER A 12 -42.88 -41.59 -8.80
C SER A 12 -41.62 -41.83 -9.65
N LEU A 13 -40.58 -42.28 -9.13
CA LEU A 13 -40.09 -43.65 -8.83
C LEU A 13 -39.85 -44.55 -10.07
N VAL A 14 -38.66 -45.15 -10.08
CA VAL A 14 -38.26 -46.48 -10.53
C VAL A 14 -37.41 -46.59 -11.81
N ALA A 15 -36.22 -46.99 -11.52
CA ALA A 15 -35.42 -48.14 -11.92
C ALA A 15 -34.46 -48.03 -13.13
N ALA A 16 -33.25 -48.22 -12.73
CA ALA A 16 -32.22 -49.14 -13.24
C ALA A 16 -31.98 -49.24 -14.78
N GLY A 17 -30.80 -48.95 -15.15
CA GLY A 17 -30.18 -49.32 -16.42
C GLY A 17 -28.67 -49.07 -16.38
N LEU A 18 -27.88 -50.07 -16.04
CA LEU A 18 -26.44 -50.11 -16.30
C LEU A 18 -26.17 -49.96 -17.78
N SER A 19 -25.30 -49.05 -18.16
CA SER A 19 -24.46 -49.25 -19.32
C SER A 19 -23.15 -48.49 -19.18
N CYS A 20 -22.08 -49.21 -19.09
CA CYS A 20 -20.71 -48.73 -19.21
C CYS A 20 -20.45 -48.24 -20.63
N SER A 21 -19.92 -47.02 -20.76
CA SER A 21 -18.98 -46.70 -21.82
C SER A 21 -18.13 -45.53 -21.42
N GLY A 22 -16.83 -45.75 -21.36
CA GLY A 22 -15.85 -44.80 -20.89
C GLY A 22 -15.64 -43.64 -21.87
N SER A 23 -15.43 -42.48 -21.33
CA SER A 23 -14.61 -41.43 -21.91
C SER A 23 -14.00 -40.66 -20.77
N ALA A 24 -12.68 -40.76 -20.63
CA ALA A 24 -11.90 -39.99 -19.68
C ALA A 24 -11.93 -38.51 -20.10
N ALA A 25 -12.79 -37.75 -19.49
CA ALA A 25 -12.65 -36.31 -19.44
C ALA A 25 -11.82 -35.97 -18.19
N ASN A 26 -10.58 -35.55 -18.42
CA ASN A 26 -9.69 -35.00 -17.43
C ASN A 26 -10.30 -33.67 -16.95
N THR A 27 -11.18 -33.73 -15.99
CA THR A 27 -11.53 -32.57 -15.18
C THR A 27 -10.40 -32.43 -14.15
N GLU A 28 -9.46 -31.52 -14.44
CA GLU A 28 -8.64 -30.92 -13.39
C GLU A 28 -9.63 -30.30 -12.40
N ALA A 29 -9.92 -31.06 -11.36
CA ALA A 29 -10.55 -30.51 -10.17
C ALA A 29 -9.52 -29.54 -9.56
N THR A 30 -9.67 -28.25 -9.82
CA THR A 30 -9.09 -27.22 -9.01
C THR A 30 -9.70 -27.38 -7.63
N ASN A 31 -8.96 -28.10 -6.79
CA ASN A 31 -9.32 -28.32 -5.39
C ASN A 31 -9.01 -27.03 -4.63
N THR A 32 -9.79 -25.98 -4.88
CA THR A 32 -9.90 -24.86 -3.96
C THR A 32 -10.70 -25.38 -2.77
N ALA A 33 -9.98 -26.00 -1.82
CA ALA A 33 -10.53 -26.24 -0.49
C ALA A 33 -10.79 -24.85 0.09
N THR A 34 -12.04 -24.39 -0.02
CA THR A 34 -12.50 -23.23 0.74
C THR A 34 -12.33 -23.62 2.21
N VAL A 35 -11.32 -23.00 2.84
CA VAL A 35 -11.12 -23.18 4.29
C VAL A 35 -12.32 -22.52 4.96
N GLU A 36 -13.18 -23.35 5.56
CA GLU A 36 -14.32 -22.84 6.34
C GLU A 36 -13.77 -22.06 7.54
N VAL A 37 -13.94 -20.74 7.50
CA VAL A 37 -13.61 -19.88 8.64
C VAL A 37 -14.53 -20.29 9.80
N PRO A 38 -14.01 -20.58 11.01
CA PRO A 38 -14.82 -20.92 12.16
C PRO A 38 -15.95 -19.90 12.36
N ALA A 39 -17.15 -20.39 12.68
CA ALA A 39 -18.31 -19.51 12.89
C ALA A 39 -18.08 -18.53 14.06
N THR A 40 -17.23 -18.90 15.02
CA THR A 40 -16.85 -18.05 16.16
C THR A 40 -15.41 -18.31 16.59
N PHE A 41 -14.68 -17.23 16.92
CA PHE A 41 -13.35 -17.30 17.51
C PHE A 41 -13.42 -17.13 19.03
N ALA A 42 -12.37 -17.57 19.74
CA ALA A 42 -12.28 -17.42 21.19
C ALA A 42 -12.15 -15.95 21.62
N ASP A 43 -11.39 -15.17 20.87
CA ASP A 43 -11.18 -13.73 21.07
C ASP A 43 -10.75 -13.04 19.77
N ALA A 44 -10.62 -11.70 19.82
CA ALA A 44 -10.24 -10.88 18.67
C ALA A 44 -8.83 -11.22 18.12
N ASN A 45 -7.90 -11.63 18.99
CA ASN A 45 -6.55 -11.96 18.57
C ASN A 45 -6.51 -13.32 17.85
N ALA A 46 -7.33 -14.28 18.27
CA ALA A 46 -7.48 -15.54 17.56
C ALA A 46 -8.07 -15.33 16.15
N ALA A 47 -9.06 -14.46 16.03
CA ALA A 47 -9.63 -14.08 14.72
C ALA A 47 -8.59 -13.34 13.84
N LEU A 48 -7.79 -12.43 14.42
CA LEU A 48 -6.71 -11.74 13.74
C LEU A 48 -5.63 -12.71 13.23
N ALA A 49 -5.22 -13.64 14.07
CA ALA A 49 -4.23 -14.66 13.72
C ALA A 49 -4.70 -15.56 12.58
N GLU A 50 -5.96 -16.01 12.63
CA GLU A 50 -6.55 -16.82 11.56
C GLU A 50 -6.70 -16.04 10.26
N GLY A 51 -7.17 -14.80 10.32
CA GLY A 51 -7.24 -13.94 9.14
C GLY A 51 -5.86 -13.71 8.50
N THR A 52 -4.80 -13.59 9.32
CA THR A 52 -3.42 -13.46 8.81
C THR A 52 -2.98 -14.76 8.13
N ARG A 53 -3.23 -15.91 8.74
CA ARG A 53 -2.93 -17.23 8.14
C ARG A 53 -3.62 -17.41 6.79
N LEU A 54 -4.93 -17.10 6.72
CA LEU A 54 -5.70 -17.21 5.48
C LEU A 54 -5.18 -16.28 4.39
N LEU A 55 -4.73 -15.07 4.77
CA LEU A 55 -4.14 -14.12 3.83
C LEU A 55 -2.80 -14.66 3.25
N ASP A 56 -1.99 -15.31 4.09
CA ASP A 56 -0.72 -15.93 3.66
C ASP A 56 -0.99 -17.14 2.72
N GLU A 57 -2.14 -17.79 2.87
CA GLU A 57 -2.62 -18.87 1.98
C GLU A 57 -3.33 -18.35 0.73
N ASN A 58 -3.39 -17.02 0.53
CA ASN A 58 -4.12 -16.34 -0.54
C ASN A 58 -5.65 -16.54 -0.51
N ASP A 59 -6.21 -16.96 0.62
CA ASP A 59 -7.66 -16.95 0.86
C ASP A 59 -8.09 -15.57 1.36
N THR A 60 -8.21 -14.64 0.41
CA THR A 60 -8.57 -13.25 0.73
C THR A 60 -9.99 -13.13 1.30
N GLU A 61 -10.94 -13.96 0.85
CA GLU A 61 -12.32 -13.91 1.34
C GLU A 61 -12.43 -14.44 2.76
N GLY A 62 -11.79 -15.56 3.07
CA GLY A 62 -11.67 -16.09 4.42
C GLY A 62 -10.97 -15.11 5.35
N ALA A 63 -9.87 -14.48 4.91
CA ALA A 63 -9.17 -13.47 5.68
C ALA A 63 -10.06 -12.27 6.02
N ILE A 64 -10.82 -11.74 5.06
CA ILE A 64 -11.79 -10.66 5.30
C ILE A 64 -12.83 -11.08 6.34
N ALA A 65 -13.36 -12.30 6.26
CA ALA A 65 -14.35 -12.78 7.20
C ALA A 65 -13.79 -12.87 8.63
N ALA A 66 -12.58 -13.38 8.79
CA ALA A 66 -11.90 -13.49 10.08
C ALA A 66 -11.54 -12.09 10.65
N PHE A 67 -10.98 -11.19 9.85
CA PHE A 67 -10.67 -9.82 10.31
C PHE A 67 -11.93 -9.03 10.69
N LYS A 68 -13.05 -9.22 9.99
CA LYS A 68 -14.34 -8.62 10.37
C LYS A 68 -14.80 -9.12 11.74
N GLN A 69 -14.60 -10.39 12.07
CA GLN A 69 -14.88 -10.89 13.40
C GLN A 69 -13.94 -10.28 14.45
N ALA A 70 -12.63 -10.16 14.13
CA ALA A 70 -11.66 -9.52 15.03
C ALA A 70 -12.07 -8.07 15.39
N VAL A 71 -12.41 -7.23 14.41
CA VAL A 71 -12.82 -5.84 14.65
C VAL A 71 -14.20 -5.75 15.32
N ALA A 72 -15.09 -6.72 15.10
CA ALA A 72 -16.38 -6.78 15.80
C ALA A 72 -16.22 -7.12 17.29
N MET A 73 -15.27 -8.01 17.62
CA MET A 73 -14.95 -8.38 19.01
C MET A 73 -14.16 -7.30 19.75
N ASN A 74 -13.23 -6.65 19.06
CA ASN A 74 -12.43 -5.55 19.60
C ASN A 74 -12.31 -4.41 18.56
N PRO A 75 -13.18 -3.40 18.62
CA PRO A 75 -13.16 -2.26 17.70
C PRO A 75 -11.90 -1.37 17.82
N ASP A 76 -11.16 -1.48 18.92
CA ASP A 76 -9.92 -0.73 19.16
C ASP A 76 -8.66 -1.51 18.71
N LEU A 77 -8.81 -2.70 18.13
CA LEU A 77 -7.70 -3.50 17.66
C LEU A 77 -7.19 -2.94 16.31
N ALA A 78 -6.26 -2.00 16.40
CA ALA A 78 -5.75 -1.25 15.25
C ALA A 78 -5.17 -2.15 14.14
N GLU A 79 -4.42 -3.19 14.52
CA GLU A 79 -3.85 -4.15 13.58
C GLU A 79 -4.93 -4.90 12.79
N ALA A 80 -6.05 -5.25 13.42
CA ALA A 80 -7.15 -5.92 12.72
C ALA A 80 -7.79 -5.03 11.66
N HIS A 81 -7.97 -3.74 11.95
CA HIS A 81 -8.45 -2.76 10.96
C HIS A 81 -7.46 -2.60 9.82
N TYR A 82 -6.15 -2.51 10.12
CA TYR A 82 -5.11 -2.41 9.10
C TYR A 82 -5.09 -3.65 8.18
N LYS A 83 -5.08 -4.85 8.75
CA LYS A 83 -5.11 -6.12 7.99
C LYS A 83 -6.39 -6.26 7.16
N LEU A 84 -7.54 -5.86 7.71
CA LEU A 84 -8.80 -5.80 6.97
C LEU A 84 -8.71 -4.85 5.77
N GLY A 85 -8.10 -3.69 5.95
CA GLY A 85 -7.83 -2.75 4.86
C GLY A 85 -6.94 -3.34 3.77
N VAL A 86 -5.88 -4.08 4.15
CA VAL A 86 -5.00 -4.79 3.21
C VAL A 86 -5.77 -5.86 2.45
N ALA A 87 -6.58 -6.68 3.14
CA ALA A 87 -7.37 -7.74 2.50
C ALA A 87 -8.42 -7.18 1.52
N TYR A 88 -9.09 -6.07 1.88
CA TYR A 88 -9.99 -5.39 0.96
C TYR A 88 -9.27 -4.80 -0.24
N ALA A 89 -8.09 -4.19 -0.06
CA ALA A 89 -7.31 -3.65 -1.17
C ALA A 89 -6.87 -4.75 -2.16
N LEU A 90 -6.53 -5.95 -1.66
CA LEU A 90 -6.23 -7.10 -2.52
C LEU A 90 -7.47 -7.56 -3.29
N GLN A 91 -8.63 -7.65 -2.65
CA GLN A 91 -9.89 -7.99 -3.30
C GLN A 91 -10.28 -6.96 -4.36
N GLU A 92 -10.17 -5.66 -4.05
CA GLU A 92 -10.44 -4.56 -4.98
C GLU A 92 -9.52 -4.60 -6.19
N MET A 93 -8.22 -4.87 -6.00
CA MET A 93 -7.26 -5.04 -7.08
C MET A 93 -7.59 -6.27 -7.96
N GLN A 94 -8.04 -7.37 -7.38
CA GLN A 94 -8.45 -8.55 -8.12
C GLN A 94 -9.72 -8.26 -8.95
N MET A 95 -10.70 -7.57 -8.38
CA MET A 95 -11.91 -7.15 -9.09
C MET A 95 -11.58 -6.23 -10.27
N GLU A 96 -10.64 -5.29 -10.09
CA GLU A 96 -10.16 -4.43 -11.17
C GLU A 96 -9.55 -5.25 -12.33
N GLN A 97 -8.76 -6.27 -12.02
CA GLN A 97 -8.13 -7.14 -13.03
C GLN A 97 -9.16 -8.01 -13.77
N THR A 98 -10.23 -8.43 -13.10
CA THR A 98 -11.31 -9.23 -13.73
C THR A 98 -12.35 -8.37 -14.42
N GLY A 99 -12.33 -7.05 -14.25
CA GLY A 99 -13.32 -6.12 -14.79
C GLY A 99 -14.63 -6.14 -14.01
N GLU A 100 -14.65 -6.68 -12.80
CA GLU A 100 -15.80 -6.66 -11.90
C GLU A 100 -15.97 -5.27 -11.27
N ALA A 101 -17.23 -4.92 -10.97
CA ALA A 101 -17.51 -3.64 -10.31
C ALA A 101 -17.05 -3.65 -8.87
N ILE A 102 -16.16 -2.72 -8.52
CA ILE A 102 -15.68 -2.56 -7.13
C ILE A 102 -16.77 -1.92 -6.29
N PRO A 103 -17.22 -2.57 -5.20
CA PRO A 103 -18.28 -2.01 -4.35
C PRO A 103 -17.74 -0.82 -3.54
N LEU A 104 -18.46 0.30 -3.63
CA LEU A 104 -18.19 1.50 -2.85
C LEU A 104 -19.17 1.60 -1.67
N GLU A 105 -18.67 1.98 -0.52
CA GLU A 105 -19.51 2.27 0.65
C GLU A 105 -19.78 3.77 0.73
N THR A 106 -21.05 4.12 0.95
CA THR A 106 -21.47 5.52 1.10
C THR A 106 -21.32 5.92 2.56
N THR A 107 -20.49 6.94 2.81
CA THR A 107 -20.26 7.49 4.14
C THR A 107 -20.77 8.92 4.25
N GLY A 108 -21.11 9.35 5.48
CA GLY A 108 -21.61 10.69 5.77
C GLY A 108 -23.13 10.81 5.68
N GLU A 109 -23.64 11.93 6.17
CA GLU A 109 -25.07 12.22 6.23
C GLU A 109 -25.42 13.46 5.38
N GLY A 110 -26.63 13.47 4.84
CA GLY A 110 -27.19 14.62 4.12
C GLY A 110 -26.40 14.96 2.85
N LYS A 111 -26.03 16.23 2.69
CA LYS A 111 -25.33 16.77 1.50
C LYS A 111 -23.82 16.43 1.46
N LYS A 112 -23.26 15.82 2.51
CA LYS A 112 -21.84 15.43 2.60
C LYS A 112 -21.62 13.94 2.41
N LYS A 113 -22.45 13.29 1.61
CA LYS A 113 -22.24 11.89 1.25
C LYS A 113 -21.04 11.76 0.34
N SER A 114 -20.12 10.85 0.67
CA SER A 114 -19.01 10.44 -0.18
C SER A 114 -19.05 8.93 -0.35
N SER A 115 -18.63 8.46 -1.52
CA SER A 115 -18.43 7.03 -1.76
C SER A 115 -16.95 6.71 -1.63
N LYS A 116 -16.62 5.73 -0.83
CA LYS A 116 -15.25 5.30 -0.54
C LYS A 116 -15.08 3.81 -0.77
N LEU A 117 -13.85 3.40 -1.07
CA LEU A 117 -13.47 2.00 -1.08
C LEU A 117 -13.55 1.40 0.33
N ARG A 118 -13.85 0.11 0.42
CA ARG A 118 -13.88 -0.59 1.71
C ARG A 118 -12.50 -0.63 2.36
N SER A 119 -11.44 -0.77 1.53
CA SER A 119 -10.05 -0.68 1.99
C SER A 119 -9.75 0.68 2.63
N GLU A 120 -10.16 1.78 1.98
CA GLU A 120 -9.96 3.14 2.48
C GLU A 120 -10.63 3.34 3.85
N LEU A 121 -11.89 2.90 4.00
CA LEU A 121 -12.60 2.99 5.28
C LEU A 121 -11.94 2.16 6.38
N ALA A 122 -11.46 0.97 6.07
CA ALA A 122 -10.76 0.13 7.03
C ALA A 122 -9.43 0.77 7.47
N PHE A 123 -8.67 1.37 6.54
CA PHE A 123 -7.46 2.12 6.87
C PHE A 123 -7.75 3.37 7.71
N GLU A 124 -8.83 4.12 7.44
CA GLU A 124 -9.23 5.23 8.29
C GLU A 124 -9.53 4.79 9.73
N LYS A 125 -10.20 3.64 9.90
CA LYS A 125 -10.42 3.04 11.22
C LYS A 125 -9.14 2.58 11.90
N ALA A 126 -8.19 2.06 11.13
CA ALA A 126 -6.87 1.72 11.65
C ALA A 126 -6.13 2.97 12.15
N VAL A 127 -6.17 4.09 11.42
CA VAL A 127 -5.60 5.37 11.89
C VAL A 127 -6.22 5.78 13.23
N GLU A 128 -7.56 5.84 13.32
CA GLU A 128 -8.26 6.21 14.57
C GLU A 128 -7.81 5.33 15.76
N ALA A 129 -7.69 4.02 15.53
CA ALA A 129 -7.32 3.07 16.57
C ALA A 129 -5.83 3.19 16.97
N TYR A 130 -4.90 3.34 16.00
CA TYR A 130 -3.48 3.56 16.29
C TYR A 130 -3.23 4.89 16.99
N GLU A 131 -3.86 5.97 16.56
CA GLU A 131 -3.75 7.27 17.23
C GLU A 131 -4.29 7.21 18.67
N LYS A 132 -5.40 6.50 18.89
CA LYS A 132 -5.94 6.26 20.23
C LYS A 132 -4.95 5.47 21.10
N TRP A 133 -4.33 4.43 20.55
CA TRP A 133 -3.32 3.61 21.23
C TRP A 133 -2.08 4.44 21.60
N LEU A 134 -1.56 5.20 20.65
CA LEU A 134 -0.35 6.02 20.83
C LEU A 134 -0.52 7.15 21.85
N LYS A 135 -1.74 7.67 22.08
CA LYS A 135 -2.00 8.62 23.17
C LYS A 135 -1.70 8.01 24.55
N ALA A 136 -1.91 6.71 24.71
CA ALA A 136 -1.60 5.99 25.95
C ALA A 136 -0.18 5.39 25.94
N ASN A 137 0.37 5.10 24.77
CA ASN A 137 1.64 4.40 24.56
C ASN A 137 2.53 5.15 23.55
N PRO A 138 2.98 6.40 23.86
CA PRO A 138 3.64 7.26 22.88
C PRO A 138 5.04 6.80 22.45
N LYS A 139 5.57 5.72 23.04
CA LYS A 139 6.88 5.13 22.69
C LYS A 139 6.75 3.72 22.11
N ASP A 140 5.59 3.39 21.54
CA ASP A 140 5.40 2.13 20.88
C ASP A 140 5.87 2.24 19.42
N ASP A 141 7.11 1.80 19.15
CA ASP A 141 7.75 1.85 17.83
C ASP A 141 6.93 1.09 16.77
N VAL A 142 6.34 -0.05 17.16
CA VAL A 142 5.52 -0.86 16.26
C VAL A 142 4.23 -0.13 15.88
N ALA A 143 3.58 0.53 16.84
CA ALA A 143 2.37 1.29 16.56
C ALA A 143 2.63 2.49 15.65
N HIS A 144 3.73 3.24 15.86
CA HIS A 144 4.17 4.30 14.95
C HIS A 144 4.44 3.76 13.54
N PHE A 145 5.14 2.64 13.44
CA PHE A 145 5.44 2.02 12.16
C PHE A 145 4.16 1.63 11.38
N TYR A 146 3.22 0.93 12.02
CA TYR A 146 1.98 0.55 11.35
C TYR A 146 1.06 1.74 11.07
N LEU A 147 1.07 2.78 11.90
CA LEU A 147 0.37 4.03 11.61
C LEU A 147 0.95 4.70 10.37
N GLY A 148 2.28 4.76 10.24
CA GLY A 148 2.98 5.24 9.04
C GLY A 148 2.58 4.47 7.79
N ARG A 149 2.59 3.14 7.86
CA ARG A 149 2.10 2.28 6.76
C ARG A 149 0.64 2.54 6.41
N THR A 150 -0.20 2.75 7.41
CA THR A 150 -1.63 3.06 7.21
C THR A 150 -1.82 4.38 6.50
N TYR A 151 -1.08 5.42 6.89
CA TYR A 151 -1.09 6.71 6.20
C TYR A 151 -0.60 6.60 4.75
N SER A 152 0.48 5.83 4.50
CA SER A 152 0.96 5.56 3.13
C SER A 152 -0.09 4.86 2.26
N LYS A 153 -0.92 3.97 2.82
CA LYS A 153 -2.04 3.34 2.10
C LYS A 153 -3.17 4.32 1.78
N LEU A 154 -3.33 5.35 2.58
CA LEU A 154 -4.26 6.45 2.38
C LEU A 154 -3.68 7.59 1.52
N LEU A 155 -2.48 7.43 0.95
CA LEU A 155 -1.74 8.45 0.19
C LEU A 155 -1.49 9.74 0.97
N LYS A 156 -1.36 9.64 2.29
CA LYS A 156 -1.02 10.71 3.23
C LYS A 156 0.46 10.59 3.57
N ASP A 157 1.31 10.84 2.56
CA ASP A 157 2.73 10.53 2.66
C ASP A 157 3.48 11.46 3.65
N GLU A 158 3.03 12.71 3.89
CA GLU A 158 3.62 13.60 4.89
C GLU A 158 3.32 13.14 6.33
N GLU A 159 2.12 12.61 6.59
CA GLU A 159 1.79 12.01 7.87
C GLU A 159 2.51 10.68 8.07
N ALA A 160 2.67 9.90 6.99
CA ALA A 160 3.43 8.66 7.03
C ALA A 160 4.90 8.90 7.37
N GLU A 161 5.53 9.91 6.76
CA GLU A 161 6.91 10.32 7.05
C GLU A 161 7.11 10.54 8.56
N LYS A 162 6.27 11.38 9.17
CA LYS A 162 6.36 11.68 10.61
C LYS A 162 6.31 10.44 11.49
N GLN A 163 5.42 9.51 11.14
CA GLN A 163 5.27 8.28 11.92
C GLN A 163 6.44 7.31 11.72
N PHE A 164 7.01 7.24 10.50
CA PHE A 164 8.20 6.44 10.26
C PHE A 164 9.45 7.08 10.90
N GLU A 165 9.56 8.41 10.97
CA GLU A 165 10.61 9.09 11.71
C GLU A 165 10.57 8.73 13.20
N GLU A 166 9.39 8.79 13.83
CA GLU A 166 9.20 8.38 15.23
C GLU A 166 9.58 6.91 15.45
N ALA A 167 9.17 6.00 14.53
CA ALA A 167 9.54 4.60 14.63
C ALA A 167 11.05 4.37 14.52
N VAL A 168 11.73 5.08 13.60
CA VAL A 168 13.18 5.04 13.44
C VAL A 168 13.91 5.65 14.63
N GLU A 169 13.40 6.76 15.21
CA GLU A 169 13.97 7.37 16.41
C GLU A 169 13.92 6.41 17.61
N LEU A 170 12.80 5.71 17.78
CA LEU A 170 12.62 4.72 18.84
C LEU A 170 13.46 3.45 18.61
N LYS A 171 13.67 3.05 17.35
CA LYS A 171 14.40 1.84 17.00
C LYS A 171 15.22 2.01 15.71
N PRO A 172 16.38 2.72 15.82
CA PRO A 172 17.19 3.07 14.65
C PRO A 172 17.85 1.90 13.93
N GLU A 173 17.90 0.73 14.56
CA GLU A 173 18.51 -0.49 14.01
C GLU A 173 17.48 -1.46 13.41
N ASP A 174 16.26 -1.00 13.16
CA ASP A 174 15.26 -1.80 12.45
C ASP A 174 15.35 -1.54 10.94
N THR A 175 15.71 -2.58 10.19
CA THR A 175 15.91 -2.50 8.74
C THR A 175 14.63 -2.13 8.00
N GLU A 176 13.48 -2.65 8.46
CA GLU A 176 12.19 -2.38 7.83
C GLU A 176 11.77 -0.92 8.04
N TYR A 177 12.00 -0.37 9.26
CA TYR A 177 11.68 1.03 9.55
C TYR A 177 12.50 2.00 8.70
N GLN A 178 13.82 1.74 8.57
CA GLN A 178 14.71 2.53 7.73
C GLN A 178 14.30 2.45 6.25
N THR A 179 13.90 1.28 5.78
CA THR A 179 13.47 1.07 4.39
C THR A 179 12.17 1.80 4.08
N GLU A 180 11.17 1.74 4.98
CA GLU A 180 9.88 2.42 4.78
C GLU A 180 10.02 3.94 4.88
N LEU A 181 10.86 4.45 5.80
CA LEU A 181 11.19 5.87 5.85
C LEU A 181 11.82 6.33 4.54
N GLY A 182 12.82 5.59 4.03
CA GLY A 182 13.43 5.90 2.74
C GLY A 182 12.43 5.88 1.58
N ALA A 183 11.52 4.91 1.57
CA ALA A 183 10.49 4.78 0.55
C ALA A 183 9.50 5.97 0.53
N VAL A 184 9.03 6.42 1.69
CA VAL A 184 8.12 7.56 1.77
C VAL A 184 8.81 8.88 1.42
N LEU A 185 10.06 9.05 1.81
CA LEU A 185 10.87 10.22 1.44
C LEU A 185 11.08 10.33 -0.08
N ILE A 186 11.23 9.19 -0.79
CA ILE A 186 11.27 9.17 -2.27
C ILE A 186 9.94 9.63 -2.86
N LYS A 187 8.81 9.16 -2.36
CA LYS A 187 7.48 9.59 -2.80
C LYS A 187 7.28 11.10 -2.65
N LEU A 188 7.81 11.67 -1.57
CA LEU A 188 7.81 13.11 -1.30
C LEU A 188 8.89 13.88 -2.07
N ALA A 189 9.62 13.22 -2.97
CA ALA A 189 10.77 13.76 -3.71
C ALA A 189 11.89 14.31 -2.82
N LYS A 190 11.95 13.90 -1.55
CA LYS A 190 13.00 14.22 -0.57
C LYS A 190 14.20 13.29 -0.72
N TYR A 191 14.73 13.18 -1.93
CA TYR A 191 15.75 12.19 -2.30
C TYR A 191 17.02 12.28 -1.46
N ARG A 192 17.44 13.49 -1.06
CA ARG A 192 18.64 13.68 -0.24
C ARG A 192 18.48 13.13 1.16
N GLU A 193 17.28 13.18 1.68
CA GLU A 193 16.92 12.69 3.02
C GLU A 193 16.67 11.17 3.01
N ALA A 194 16.20 10.61 1.89
CA ALA A 194 16.01 9.17 1.74
C ALA A 194 17.32 8.36 1.74
N ILE A 195 18.39 8.93 1.13
CA ILE A 195 19.67 8.22 0.94
C ILE A 195 20.29 7.72 2.26
N PRO A 196 20.42 8.51 3.35
CA PRO A 196 20.99 8.01 4.59
C PRO A 196 20.19 6.88 5.22
N SER A 197 18.86 6.94 5.24
CA SER A 197 18.02 5.88 5.79
C SER A 197 18.16 4.57 5.00
N LEU A 198 18.16 4.65 3.66
CA LEU A 198 18.35 3.47 2.80
C LEU A 198 19.74 2.87 2.92
N LYS A 199 20.77 3.68 3.05
CA LYS A 199 22.14 3.19 3.33
C LYS A 199 22.20 2.50 4.68
N LYS A 200 21.52 3.04 5.70
CA LYS A 200 21.44 2.39 7.01
C LYS A 200 20.72 1.06 6.95
N ALA A 201 19.62 0.97 6.20
CA ALA A 201 18.91 -0.29 5.97
C ALA A 201 19.81 -1.36 5.34
N ILE A 202 20.63 -0.99 4.33
CA ILE A 202 21.57 -1.91 3.66
C ILE A 202 22.75 -2.27 4.57
N GLU A 203 23.19 -1.34 5.41
CA GLU A 203 24.23 -1.61 6.41
C GLU A 203 23.77 -2.66 7.44
N LEU A 204 22.50 -2.58 7.86
CA LEU A 204 21.87 -3.51 8.79
C LEU A 204 21.57 -4.87 8.15
N ASP A 205 21.14 -4.86 6.88
CA ASP A 205 20.88 -6.06 6.09
C ASP A 205 21.31 -5.84 4.63
N ALA A 206 22.50 -6.34 4.30
CA ALA A 206 23.06 -6.24 2.95
C ALA A 206 22.27 -7.03 1.89
N SER A 207 21.34 -7.90 2.28
CA SER A 207 20.46 -8.66 1.39
C SER A 207 19.09 -8.01 1.17
N ASN A 208 18.87 -6.81 1.68
CA ASN A 208 17.62 -6.08 1.49
C ASN A 208 17.53 -5.49 0.07
N ASP A 209 17.12 -6.33 -0.89
CA ASP A 209 16.99 -5.95 -2.30
C ASP A 209 16.08 -4.72 -2.50
N ARG A 210 15.06 -4.57 -1.65
CA ARG A 210 14.15 -3.43 -1.71
C ARG A 210 14.84 -2.12 -1.34
N ALA A 211 15.65 -2.12 -0.27
CA ALA A 211 16.42 -0.95 0.12
C ALA A 211 17.47 -0.58 -0.94
N ILE A 212 18.09 -1.58 -1.57
CA ILE A 212 19.06 -1.38 -2.67
C ILE A 212 18.39 -0.70 -3.85
N ALA A 213 17.24 -1.21 -4.32
CA ALA A 213 16.51 -0.62 -5.44
C ALA A 213 16.04 0.81 -5.13
N LEU A 214 15.53 1.05 -3.92
CA LEU A 214 15.11 2.38 -3.48
C LEU A 214 16.28 3.35 -3.39
N LEU A 215 17.47 2.90 -2.98
CA LEU A 215 18.67 3.74 -2.96
C LEU A 215 19.08 4.19 -4.36
N GLU A 216 19.03 3.30 -5.35
CA GLU A 216 19.27 3.64 -6.75
C GLU A 216 18.27 4.70 -7.25
N ASP A 217 16.98 4.53 -6.93
CA ASP A 217 15.95 5.52 -7.28
C ASP A 217 16.18 6.87 -6.61
N ALA A 218 16.56 6.89 -5.33
CA ALA A 218 16.87 8.12 -4.60
C ALA A 218 18.08 8.84 -5.16
N GLU A 219 19.15 8.12 -5.50
CA GLU A 219 20.35 8.70 -6.11
C GLU A 219 20.07 9.26 -7.51
N ALA A 220 19.30 8.56 -8.34
CA ALA A 220 18.87 9.03 -9.65
C ALA A 220 17.94 10.24 -9.53
N GLY A 221 16.99 10.23 -8.58
CA GLY A 221 16.10 11.35 -8.29
C GLY A 221 16.87 12.61 -7.88
N ARG A 222 17.83 12.47 -6.96
CA ARG A 222 18.71 13.55 -6.54
C ARG A 222 19.48 14.15 -7.72
N GLN A 223 20.07 13.32 -8.58
CA GLN A 223 20.82 13.80 -9.75
C GLN A 223 19.94 14.62 -10.70
N ARG A 224 18.69 14.19 -10.93
CA ARG A 224 17.72 14.93 -11.75
C ARG A 224 17.42 16.32 -11.17
N VAL A 225 17.17 16.39 -9.87
CA VAL A 225 16.91 17.66 -9.17
C VAL A 225 18.12 18.58 -9.21
N ASP A 226 19.32 18.04 -9.00
CA ASP A 226 20.59 18.81 -9.03
C ASP A 226 20.89 19.33 -10.43
N TYR A 227 20.59 18.60 -11.50
CA TYR A 227 20.73 19.01 -12.88
C TYR A 227 19.79 20.19 -13.20
N VAL A 228 18.49 20.05 -12.93
CA VAL A 228 17.50 21.10 -13.19
C VAL A 228 17.83 22.39 -12.43
N SER A 229 18.28 22.29 -11.19
CA SER A 229 18.64 23.46 -10.38
C SER A 229 19.88 24.20 -10.93
N LYS A 230 20.85 23.49 -11.48
CA LYS A 230 22.03 24.09 -12.12
C LYS A 230 21.66 24.84 -13.39
N ASP A 231 20.81 24.25 -14.24
CA ASP A 231 20.35 24.89 -15.47
C ASP A 231 19.49 26.12 -15.19
N ALA A 232 18.60 26.06 -14.22
CA ALA A 232 17.80 27.22 -13.80
C ALA A 232 18.68 28.37 -13.28
N ASN A 233 19.74 28.07 -12.53
CA ASN A 233 20.71 29.07 -12.06
C ASN A 233 21.58 29.63 -13.19
N ALA A 234 21.99 28.79 -14.12
CA ALA A 234 22.75 29.23 -15.30
C ALA A 234 21.93 30.19 -16.17
N ASN A 235 20.66 29.87 -16.42
CA ASN A 235 19.74 30.74 -17.17
C ASN A 235 19.47 32.07 -16.45
N LYS A 236 19.29 32.02 -15.10
CA LYS A 236 19.13 33.25 -14.29
C LYS A 236 20.37 34.12 -14.29
N ALA A 237 21.56 33.54 -14.24
CA ALA A 237 22.82 34.25 -14.35
C ALA A 237 23.02 34.86 -15.74
N ALA A 238 22.66 34.15 -16.82
CA ALA A 238 22.71 34.65 -18.18
C ALA A 238 21.75 35.82 -18.42
N SER A 239 20.51 35.74 -17.90
CA SER A 239 19.55 36.84 -18.01
C SER A 239 19.96 38.08 -17.21
N ASN A 240 20.53 37.91 -16.02
CA ASN A 240 21.07 39.03 -15.23
C ASN A 240 22.28 39.67 -15.91
N LYS A 241 23.14 38.89 -16.59
CA LYS A 241 24.29 39.43 -17.37
C LYS A 241 23.83 40.20 -18.59
N ALA A 242 22.77 39.74 -19.25
CA ALA A 242 22.16 40.45 -20.39
C ALA A 242 21.48 41.75 -19.96
N ALA A 243 20.77 41.74 -18.81
CA ALA A 243 20.16 42.94 -18.26
C ALA A 243 21.18 43.98 -17.80
N ASN A 244 22.35 43.59 -17.29
CA ASN A 244 23.39 44.50 -16.82
C ASN A 244 24.27 45.04 -17.95
N SER A 245 24.29 44.38 -19.12
CA SER A 245 25.02 44.89 -20.31
C SER A 245 24.23 45.93 -21.08
N ASN A 246 22.94 46.11 -20.84
CA ASN A 246 22.06 47.03 -21.55
C ASN A 246 21.86 48.39 -20.85
N SER A 247 22.61 48.67 -19.78
CA SER A 247 22.47 49.93 -19.02
C SER A 247 23.55 50.99 -19.37
N ASN A 248 24.36 50.77 -20.44
CA ASN A 248 25.40 51.74 -20.79
C ASN A 248 25.53 51.99 -22.30
N SER A 249 24.42 52.22 -23.02
CA SER A 249 24.43 52.85 -24.34
C SER A 249 23.16 53.64 -24.57
N ASN A 250 23.22 54.92 -24.21
CA ASN A 250 22.24 55.93 -24.59
C ASN A 250 22.60 56.37 -26.02
N THR A 251 21.86 55.93 -27.03
CA THR A 251 21.60 56.65 -28.26
C THR A 251 20.41 56.03 -29.03
N SER A 252 19.56 56.92 -29.41
CA SER A 252 18.34 56.88 -30.20
C SER A 252 18.33 55.92 -31.39
N SER A 253 17.19 55.36 -31.65
CA SER A 253 16.44 55.31 -32.91
C SER A 253 15.82 53.97 -33.28
N SER A 254 14.52 54.05 -33.56
CA SER A 254 13.67 53.30 -34.50
C SER A 254 13.45 51.77 -34.32
N ASN A 255 12.24 51.52 -33.93
CA ASN A 255 11.21 50.64 -34.50
C ASN A 255 11.67 49.52 -35.45
N SER A 256 11.50 48.27 -35.04
CA SER A 256 10.90 47.23 -35.89
C SER A 256 10.61 45.96 -35.11
N ASN A 257 9.39 45.56 -35.29
CA ASN A 257 8.70 44.29 -35.03
C ASN A 257 9.57 43.06 -35.36
N SER A 258 9.63 42.04 -34.49
CA SER A 258 9.29 40.65 -34.83
C SER A 258 9.84 39.59 -33.88
N SER A 259 8.97 38.70 -33.60
CA SER A 259 9.16 37.25 -33.42
C SER A 259 10.08 36.73 -32.29
N SER A 260 9.40 36.10 -31.34
CA SER A 260 9.96 35.18 -30.37
C SER A 260 10.79 34.06 -31.01
N PRO A 261 11.96 33.69 -30.47
CA PRO A 261 12.67 32.51 -30.93
C PRO A 261 11.98 31.23 -30.46
N PRO A 262 12.05 30.15 -31.26
CA PRO A 262 11.42 28.87 -30.88
C PRO A 262 12.13 28.22 -29.69
N VAL A 263 11.35 27.80 -28.71
CA VAL A 263 11.81 26.98 -27.63
C VAL A 263 12.20 25.61 -28.17
N ASN A 264 13.50 25.35 -28.25
CA ASN A 264 14.02 24.04 -28.63
C ASN A 264 14.04 23.11 -27.42
N THR A 265 12.87 22.47 -27.14
CA THR A 265 12.74 21.41 -26.16
C THR A 265 13.26 20.09 -26.75
N LYS A 266 14.55 19.92 -26.79
CA LYS A 266 15.16 18.61 -26.97
C LYS A 266 15.52 18.08 -25.58
N LEU A 267 14.60 17.35 -24.98
CA LEU A 267 14.94 16.50 -23.83
C LEU A 267 16.02 15.50 -24.27
N PRO A 268 17.08 15.32 -23.47
CA PRO A 268 18.01 14.23 -23.72
C PRO A 268 17.27 12.89 -23.65
N PRO A 269 17.62 11.92 -24.52
CA PRO A 269 16.98 10.61 -24.46
C PRO A 269 17.24 9.96 -23.09
N PRO A 270 16.28 9.18 -22.57
CA PRO A 270 16.46 8.44 -21.33
C PRO A 270 17.69 7.53 -21.45
N PRO A 271 18.45 7.34 -20.37
CA PRO A 271 19.56 6.40 -20.37
C PRO A 271 19.05 5.02 -20.77
N LYS A 272 19.77 4.34 -21.66
CA LYS A 272 19.44 2.98 -22.09
C LYS A 272 19.41 2.07 -20.86
N PRO A 273 18.43 1.15 -20.75
CA PRO A 273 18.41 0.18 -19.68
C PRO A 273 19.73 -0.62 -19.71
N VAL A 274 20.40 -0.65 -18.59
CA VAL A 274 21.58 -1.51 -18.38
C VAL A 274 21.02 -2.92 -18.31
N THR A 275 21.25 -3.68 -19.39
CA THR A 275 20.96 -5.12 -19.41
C THR A 275 22.00 -5.83 -18.56
N THR A 276 21.70 -6.03 -17.29
CA THR A 276 22.41 -7.03 -16.49
C THR A 276 21.94 -8.42 -16.92
N PRO A 277 22.85 -9.40 -17.11
CA PRO A 277 22.45 -10.74 -17.47
C PRO A 277 21.66 -11.38 -16.31
N THR A 278 20.37 -11.63 -16.53
CA THR A 278 19.51 -12.36 -15.62
C THR A 278 20.01 -13.76 -15.40
N LYS A 279 20.61 -14.02 -14.24
CA LYS A 279 20.73 -15.36 -13.70
C LYS A 279 19.33 -15.86 -13.32
N PRO A 280 18.96 -17.11 -13.56
CA PRO A 280 17.65 -17.63 -13.15
C PRO A 280 17.52 -17.51 -11.63
N VAL A 281 16.55 -16.73 -11.17
CA VAL A 281 16.19 -16.60 -9.76
C VAL A 281 15.40 -17.85 -9.39
N THR A 282 15.96 -18.69 -8.58
CA THR A 282 15.23 -19.71 -7.81
C THR A 282 14.33 -18.97 -6.81
N PRO A 283 13.05 -19.32 -6.66
CA PRO A 283 12.20 -18.65 -5.67
C PRO A 283 12.79 -18.81 -4.28
N PRO A 284 12.91 -17.76 -3.47
CA PRO A 284 13.39 -17.86 -2.11
C PRO A 284 12.39 -18.67 -1.30
N GLY A 285 12.92 -19.73 -0.68
CA GLY A 285 12.20 -20.52 0.32
C GLY A 285 11.68 -19.59 1.43
N ALA A 286 10.43 -19.84 1.84
CA ALA A 286 9.74 -19.16 2.92
C ALA A 286 10.68 -18.93 4.11
N GLN A 287 11.07 -17.69 4.33
CA GLN A 287 11.68 -17.29 5.58
C GLN A 287 10.61 -17.38 6.66
N LYS A 288 10.88 -18.20 7.67
CA LYS A 288 10.05 -18.29 8.87
C LYS A 288 10.04 -16.92 9.53
N GLU A 289 8.93 -16.18 9.37
CA GLU A 289 8.65 -15.03 10.22
C GLU A 289 8.64 -15.51 11.67
N VAL A 290 9.51 -14.91 12.47
CA VAL A 290 9.45 -15.05 13.93
C VAL A 290 8.18 -14.31 14.37
N PRO A 291 7.22 -14.96 15.03
CA PRO A 291 5.99 -14.29 15.45
C PRO A 291 6.35 -13.21 16.48
N ARG A 292 6.32 -11.95 16.08
CA ARG A 292 6.44 -10.80 16.97
C ARG A 292 5.08 -10.53 17.64
N ASN A 293 4.68 -11.48 18.51
CA ASN A 293 3.48 -11.36 19.32
C ASN A 293 3.78 -10.44 20.52
N ARG A 294 3.71 -9.13 20.37
CA ARG A 294 3.90 -8.14 21.44
C ARG A 294 2.77 -7.14 21.66
N LEU A 295 1.69 -7.25 20.94
CA LEU A 295 0.48 -6.48 21.26
C LEU A 295 -0.50 -7.31 22.11
N ALA A 296 0.00 -8.05 23.12
CA ALA A 296 -0.83 -8.60 24.13
C ALA A 296 -1.24 -7.48 25.11
N ASN A 297 -2.50 -7.10 25.09
CA ASN A 297 -3.07 -6.20 26.11
C ASN A 297 -2.68 -6.69 27.52
N PRO A 298 -2.22 -5.80 28.42
CA PRO A 298 -2.01 -6.19 29.81
C PRO A 298 -3.33 -6.65 30.44
N PRO A 299 -3.28 -7.63 31.36
CA PRO A 299 -4.48 -8.18 31.99
C PRO A 299 -5.25 -7.07 32.74
N VAL A 300 -6.53 -6.96 32.41
CA VAL A 300 -7.48 -6.08 33.13
C VAL A 300 -7.51 -6.50 34.59
N LYS A 301 -7.02 -5.67 35.49
CA LYS A 301 -7.17 -5.86 36.92
C LYS A 301 -8.65 -5.72 37.27
N ARG A 302 -9.28 -6.83 37.72
CA ARG A 302 -10.61 -6.77 38.29
C ARG A 302 -10.55 -6.02 39.62
N PRO A 303 -11.48 -5.10 39.90
CA PRO A 303 -11.59 -4.47 41.20
C PRO A 303 -12.06 -5.54 42.22
N LYS A 304 -11.50 -5.43 43.44
CA LYS A 304 -11.92 -6.25 44.58
C LYS A 304 -13.30 -5.85 45.09
#